data_f9de79e9fb566b13b99ca89acae5cc91
#
_entry.id   f9de79e9fb566b13b99ca89acae5cc91
#
_cell.length_a   1.000
_cell.length_b   1.000
_cell.length_c   1.000
_cell.angle_alpha   90.00
_cell.angle_beta   90.00
_cell.angle_gamma   90.00
#
_symmetry.space_group_name_H-M   'P 1'
#
loop_
_entity.id
_entity.type
_entity.pdbx_description
1 polymer ?
#
loop_
_entity_poly.entity_id
_entity_poly.type
_entity_poly.pdbx_seq_one_letter_code
_entity_poly.pdbx_strand_id
1 'polypeptide(L)'
;IKRNSTYSFSFTIRNKVTTRKKNLFFMQLTIFFVAVALLYNTYRDKNKSTETVVKVKIETSPDTNSFNDIEYSGFDLTGNKYLLKAVKADFKTETPELINMKIVEAKFYLKDNTVLIVNSDEGLYNNVTLDMIFRENVKADYLTHNILSDSLSFSNTNAKLIATGNVRGESIEKGEFSADNVEYDLTNKTLNFSMFGNKHVNVKLKN
;
A
#
# COMPACT_ATOMS: atom_id res chain seq x y z
N ILE A 1 -43.84 92.27 -19.24
CA ILE A 1 -43.18 91.60 -18.13
C ILE A 1 -43.38 90.07 -18.34
N LYS A 2 -42.34 89.39 -18.83
CA LYS A 2 -42.35 87.92 -18.95
C LYS A 2 -41.54 87.34 -17.80
N ARG A 3 -42.19 86.53 -16.95
CA ARG A 3 -41.52 85.66 -15.94
C ARG A 3 -41.04 84.42 -16.58
N ASN A 4 -39.74 84.21 -16.59
CA ASN A 4 -39.13 82.89 -16.93
C ASN A 4 -39.13 81.99 -15.66
N SER A 5 -39.87 80.88 -15.73
CA SER A 5 -39.82 79.83 -14.71
C SER A 5 -38.76 78.78 -15.14
N THR A 6 -37.65 78.73 -14.39
CA THR A 6 -36.60 77.77 -14.58
C THR A 6 -36.94 76.57 -13.69
N TYR A 7 -37.32 75.42 -14.27
CA TYR A 7 -37.44 74.13 -13.56
C TYR A 7 -36.10 73.48 -13.54
N SER A 8 -35.47 73.33 -12.37
CA SER A 8 -34.28 72.48 -12.19
C SER A 8 -34.73 71.09 -11.90
N PHE A 9 -34.40 70.17 -12.81
CA PHE A 9 -34.61 68.73 -12.64
C PHE A 9 -33.36 68.13 -12.06
N SER A 10 -33.36 67.80 -10.77
CA SER A 10 -32.25 67.11 -10.13
C SER A 10 -32.45 65.59 -10.28
N PHE A 11 -31.63 64.96 -11.13
CA PHE A 11 -31.60 63.55 -11.34
C PHE A 11 -30.66 62.92 -10.28
N THR A 12 -31.22 62.28 -9.23
CA THR A 12 -30.44 61.55 -8.24
C THR A 12 -30.23 60.14 -8.74
N ILE A 13 -29.08 59.85 -9.35
CA ILE A 13 -28.65 58.50 -9.68
C ILE A 13 -28.24 57.84 -8.38
N ARG A 14 -29.14 57.04 -7.84
CA ARG A 14 -28.84 56.21 -6.68
C ARG A 14 -27.97 55.03 -7.15
N ASN A 15 -26.67 55.04 -6.83
CA ASN A 15 -25.71 53.98 -7.12
C ASN A 15 -26.05 52.67 -6.40
N LYS A 16 -26.92 51.85 -7.01
CA LYS A 16 -27.30 50.52 -6.54
C LYS A 16 -26.26 49.43 -6.93
N VAL A 17 -25.14 49.84 -7.55
CA VAL A 17 -24.12 48.93 -8.10
C VAL A 17 -23.05 48.52 -7.08
N THR A 18 -22.85 49.28 -6.01
CA THR A 18 -21.78 49.06 -5.03
C THR A 18 -22.07 47.92 -4.06
N THR A 19 -23.33 47.69 -3.71
CA THR A 19 -23.72 46.60 -2.80
C THR A 19 -23.62 45.23 -3.43
N ARG A 20 -23.94 45.08 -4.71
CA ARG A 20 -23.81 43.80 -5.42
C ARG A 20 -22.35 43.36 -5.57
N LYS A 21 -21.44 44.30 -5.85
CA LYS A 21 -19.99 43.98 -5.96
C LYS A 21 -19.39 43.61 -4.60
N LYS A 22 -19.80 44.28 -3.51
CA LYS A 22 -19.36 43.90 -2.15
C LYS A 22 -19.85 42.51 -1.75
N ASN A 23 -21.10 42.19 -2.03
CA ASN A 23 -21.64 40.84 -1.72
C ASN A 23 -20.97 39.73 -2.57
N LEU A 24 -20.64 40.04 -3.84
CA LEU A 24 -19.91 39.08 -4.69
C LEU A 24 -18.49 38.85 -4.16
N PHE A 25 -17.82 39.90 -3.70
CA PHE A 25 -16.49 39.83 -3.10
C PHE A 25 -16.50 39.01 -1.80
N PHE A 26 -17.48 39.23 -0.91
CA PHE A 26 -17.65 38.45 0.31
C PHE A 26 -17.97 36.95 0.02
N MET A 27 -18.78 36.68 -1.00
CA MET A 27 -19.09 35.34 -1.43
C MET A 27 -17.84 34.60 -1.98
N GLN A 28 -16.99 35.29 -2.76
CA GLN A 28 -15.73 34.72 -3.22
C GLN A 28 -14.75 34.49 -2.07
N LEU A 29 -14.70 35.39 -1.09
CA LEU A 29 -13.86 35.25 0.10
C LEU A 29 -14.29 34.06 0.96
N THR A 30 -15.60 33.86 1.13
CA THR A 30 -16.11 32.69 1.88
C THR A 30 -15.78 31.38 1.17
N ILE A 31 -15.93 31.29 -0.15
CA ILE A 31 -15.55 30.11 -0.93
C ILE A 31 -14.04 29.81 -0.79
N PHE A 32 -13.21 30.86 -0.83
CA PHE A 32 -11.77 30.72 -0.64
C PHE A 32 -11.42 30.15 0.76
N PHE A 33 -12.03 30.67 1.82
CA PHE A 33 -11.81 30.16 3.18
C PHE A 33 -12.31 28.72 3.36
N VAL A 34 -13.44 28.34 2.74
CA VAL A 34 -13.93 26.96 2.74
C VAL A 34 -12.96 26.06 2.00
N ALA A 35 -12.43 26.46 0.85
CA ALA A 35 -11.44 25.69 0.09
C ALA A 35 -10.14 25.50 0.90
N VAL A 36 -9.65 26.57 1.55
CA VAL A 36 -8.47 26.48 2.43
C VAL A 36 -8.73 25.59 3.63
N ALA A 37 -9.92 25.64 4.25
CA ALA A 37 -10.28 24.79 5.36
C ALA A 37 -10.38 23.31 4.94
N LEU A 38 -10.91 23.00 3.75
CA LEU A 38 -10.95 21.66 3.19
C LEU A 38 -9.54 21.14 2.88
N LEU A 39 -8.69 21.97 2.27
CA LEU A 39 -7.28 21.62 2.03
C LEU A 39 -6.56 21.39 3.35
N TYR A 40 -6.72 22.26 4.34
CA TYR A 40 -6.11 22.09 5.66
C TYR A 40 -6.57 20.81 6.36
N ASN A 41 -7.87 20.50 6.31
CA ASN A 41 -8.41 19.26 6.85
C ASN A 41 -7.86 18.02 6.11
N THR A 42 -7.78 18.08 4.77
CA THR A 42 -7.23 16.99 3.94
C THR A 42 -5.72 16.80 4.16
N TYR A 43 -4.96 17.89 4.36
CA TYR A 43 -3.53 17.79 4.68
C TYR A 43 -3.28 17.35 6.13
N ARG A 44 -4.14 17.74 7.06
CA ARG A 44 -4.04 17.34 8.46
C ARG A 44 -4.31 15.85 8.66
N ASP A 45 -5.22 15.27 7.89
CA ASP A 45 -5.53 13.84 7.96
C ASP A 45 -4.46 12.96 7.26
N LYS A 46 -3.67 13.52 6.32
CA LYS A 46 -2.53 12.80 5.72
C LYS A 46 -1.35 12.61 6.68
N ASN A 47 -1.25 13.40 7.75
CA ASN A 47 -0.22 13.25 8.78
C ASN A 47 -0.66 12.35 9.96
N LYS A 48 -1.86 11.80 9.92
CA LYS A 48 -2.24 10.65 10.72
C LYS A 48 -2.00 9.37 9.91
N SER A 49 -0.73 9.10 9.58
CA SER A 49 -0.27 7.71 9.57
C SER A 49 -0.66 7.18 10.93
N THR A 50 -1.60 6.27 10.97
CA THR A 50 -1.96 5.58 12.19
C THR A 50 -0.76 4.73 12.55
N GLU A 51 0.21 5.33 13.25
CA GLU A 51 1.12 4.57 14.08
C GLU A 51 0.22 3.93 15.14
N THR A 52 -0.17 2.70 14.86
CA THR A 52 -0.68 1.81 15.89
C THR A 52 0.50 1.61 16.84
N VAL A 53 0.55 2.40 17.92
CA VAL A 53 1.52 2.22 18.97
C VAL A 53 1.20 0.89 19.66
N VAL A 54 1.77 -0.17 19.10
CA VAL A 54 1.89 -1.45 19.80
C VAL A 54 2.80 -1.20 20.98
N LYS A 55 2.41 -1.60 22.19
CA LYS A 55 3.27 -1.62 23.38
C LYS A 55 4.43 -2.57 23.12
N VAL A 56 5.52 -2.04 22.59
CA VAL A 56 6.72 -2.79 22.25
C VAL A 56 7.60 -2.88 23.49
N LYS A 57 7.91 -4.10 23.91
CA LYS A 57 8.99 -4.35 24.87
C LYS A 57 10.31 -4.22 24.10
N ILE A 58 11.01 -3.10 24.30
CA ILE A 58 12.28 -2.82 23.63
C ILE A 58 13.39 -3.58 24.36
N GLU A 59 14.00 -4.54 23.71
CA GLU A 59 15.27 -5.15 24.13
C GLU A 59 16.37 -4.51 23.29
N THR A 60 17.12 -3.57 23.85
CA THR A 60 18.13 -2.77 23.13
C THR A 60 19.50 -3.41 23.28
N SER A 61 20.10 -3.84 22.18
CA SER A 61 21.54 -3.99 21.99
C SER A 61 22.08 -2.67 21.39
N PRO A 62 23.32 -2.23 21.64
CA PRO A 62 23.80 -0.90 21.24
C PRO A 62 23.66 -0.57 19.74
N ASP A 63 23.64 -1.59 18.86
CA ASP A 63 23.63 -1.42 17.40
C ASP A 63 22.37 -1.99 16.73
N THR A 64 21.43 -2.57 17.47
CA THR A 64 20.25 -3.22 16.91
C THR A 64 19.00 -2.86 17.69
N ASN A 65 17.99 -2.40 16.99
CA ASN A 65 16.67 -2.14 17.55
C ASN A 65 15.78 -3.37 17.34
N SER A 66 15.21 -3.91 18.41
CA SER A 66 14.34 -5.07 18.39
C SER A 66 12.93 -4.73 18.83
N PHE A 67 11.95 -5.29 18.15
CA PHE A 67 10.53 -5.13 18.44
C PHE A 67 9.85 -6.49 18.42
N ASN A 68 8.90 -6.70 19.31
CA ASN A 68 8.11 -7.91 19.38
C ASN A 68 6.66 -7.62 18.96
N ASP A 69 6.00 -8.63 18.37
CA ASP A 69 4.60 -8.60 17.98
C ASP A 69 4.26 -7.40 17.09
N ILE A 70 5.03 -7.23 16.02
CA ILE A 70 4.83 -6.13 15.08
C ILE A 70 3.69 -6.43 14.11
N GLU A 71 2.97 -5.36 13.78
CA GLU A 71 2.01 -5.34 12.67
C GLU A 71 2.25 -4.08 11.84
N TYR A 72 2.45 -4.26 10.54
CA TYR A 72 2.60 -3.18 9.58
C TYR A 72 1.61 -3.34 8.43
N SER A 73 1.00 -2.25 7.99
CA SER A 73 0.12 -2.26 6.82
C SER A 73 0.48 -1.16 5.84
N GLY A 74 0.40 -1.48 4.55
CA GLY A 74 0.72 -0.56 3.47
C GLY A 74 -0.05 -0.89 2.19
N PHE A 75 0.33 -0.20 1.13
CA PHE A 75 -0.17 -0.46 -0.23
C PHE A 75 1.00 -0.70 -1.16
N ASP A 76 0.87 -1.68 -2.04
CA ASP A 76 1.82 -1.90 -3.12
C ASP A 76 1.63 -0.84 -4.24
N LEU A 77 2.54 -0.80 -5.20
CA LEU A 77 2.46 0.15 -6.33
C LEU A 77 1.23 -0.08 -7.22
N THR A 78 0.62 -1.25 -7.17
CA THR A 78 -0.61 -1.56 -7.91
C THR A 78 -1.86 -1.16 -7.13
N GLY A 79 -1.71 -0.71 -5.87
CA GLY A 79 -2.77 -0.27 -4.98
C GLY A 79 -3.45 -1.39 -4.20
N ASN A 80 -2.88 -2.59 -4.13
CA ASN A 80 -3.33 -3.65 -3.24
C ASN A 80 -2.86 -3.34 -1.82
N LYS A 81 -3.76 -3.48 -0.84
CA LYS A 81 -3.39 -3.38 0.57
C LYS A 81 -2.64 -4.65 0.97
N TYR A 82 -1.59 -4.49 1.77
CA TYR A 82 -0.97 -5.62 2.46
C TYR A 82 -0.91 -5.39 3.98
N LEU A 83 -0.83 -6.50 4.71
CA LEU A 83 -0.66 -6.55 6.15
C LEU A 83 0.49 -7.51 6.43
N LEU A 84 1.50 -7.06 7.15
CA LEU A 84 2.70 -7.81 7.50
C LEU A 84 2.77 -7.92 9.01
N LYS A 85 2.86 -9.14 9.54
CA LYS A 85 3.01 -9.43 10.95
C LYS A 85 4.26 -10.23 11.20
N ALA A 86 4.93 -9.99 12.32
CA ALA A 86 6.02 -10.83 12.78
C ALA A 86 6.06 -10.88 14.31
N VAL A 87 6.45 -12.02 14.85
CA VAL A 87 6.64 -12.18 16.30
C VAL A 87 7.84 -11.35 16.77
N LYS A 88 8.88 -11.24 15.94
CA LYS A 88 10.04 -10.39 16.22
C LYS A 88 10.50 -9.68 14.96
N ALA A 89 10.93 -8.43 15.10
CA ALA A 89 11.55 -7.65 14.06
C ALA A 89 12.78 -6.92 14.58
N ASP A 90 13.87 -6.99 13.84
CA ASP A 90 15.14 -6.38 14.17
C ASP A 90 15.64 -5.53 13.00
N PHE A 91 16.14 -4.34 13.25
CA PHE A 91 16.88 -3.56 12.27
C PHE A 91 18.13 -2.95 12.87
N LYS A 92 19.16 -2.81 12.05
CA LYS A 92 20.41 -2.17 12.44
C LYS A 92 20.30 -0.66 12.30
N THR A 93 20.97 0.07 13.18
CA THR A 93 21.04 1.54 13.11
C THR A 93 21.68 2.03 11.81
N GLU A 94 22.61 1.26 11.23
CA GLU A 94 23.30 1.59 9.98
C GLU A 94 22.44 1.35 8.73
N THR A 95 21.45 0.43 8.80
CA THR A 95 20.56 0.05 7.69
C THR A 95 19.12 -0.02 8.19
N PRO A 96 18.54 1.11 8.62
CA PRO A 96 17.21 1.13 9.25
C PRO A 96 16.08 0.78 8.26
N GLU A 97 16.38 0.83 6.95
CA GLU A 97 15.44 0.43 5.91
C GLU A 97 15.27 -1.10 5.79
N LEU A 98 16.23 -1.89 6.30
CA LEU A 98 16.20 -3.34 6.23
C LEU A 98 15.76 -3.94 7.56
N ILE A 99 14.56 -4.48 7.57
CA ILE A 99 13.91 -5.04 8.75
C ILE A 99 13.93 -6.57 8.64
N ASN A 100 14.73 -7.22 9.50
CA ASN A 100 14.73 -8.68 9.61
C ASN A 100 13.60 -9.12 10.53
N MET A 101 12.87 -10.15 10.14
CA MET A 101 11.69 -10.62 10.84
C MET A 101 11.77 -12.11 11.13
N LYS A 102 11.10 -12.55 12.20
CA LYS A 102 10.97 -13.96 12.59
C LYS A 102 9.49 -14.29 12.78
N ILE A 103 9.11 -15.46 12.31
CA ILE A 103 7.74 -15.98 12.33
C ILE A 103 6.81 -14.97 11.69
N VAL A 104 6.79 -14.97 10.37
CA VAL A 104 6.16 -13.92 9.55
C VAL A 104 4.86 -14.44 8.94
N GLU A 105 3.83 -13.59 8.99
CA GLU A 105 2.61 -13.73 8.22
C GLU A 105 2.41 -12.45 7.39
N ALA A 106 2.29 -12.59 6.08
CA ALA A 106 1.90 -11.50 5.19
C ALA A 106 0.57 -11.80 4.51
N LYS A 107 -0.33 -10.82 4.45
CA LYS A 107 -1.60 -10.89 3.74
C LYS A 107 -1.66 -9.82 2.68
N PHE A 108 -1.85 -10.22 1.42
CA PHE A 108 -2.05 -9.33 0.30
C PHE A 108 -3.52 -9.36 -0.11
N TYR A 109 -4.20 -8.23 0.02
CA TYR A 109 -5.61 -8.06 -0.35
C TYR A 109 -5.68 -7.60 -1.80
N LEU A 110 -5.99 -8.51 -2.71
CA LEU A 110 -5.99 -8.24 -4.14
C LEU A 110 -7.26 -7.51 -4.58
N LYS A 111 -7.20 -6.84 -5.73
CA LYS A 111 -8.32 -6.03 -6.26
C LYS A 111 -9.60 -6.81 -6.56
N ASP A 112 -9.49 -8.11 -6.76
CA ASP A 112 -10.61 -9.03 -6.97
C ASP A 112 -11.23 -9.54 -5.67
N ASN A 113 -10.89 -8.90 -4.52
CA ASN A 113 -11.30 -9.27 -3.17
C ASN A 113 -10.77 -10.64 -2.69
N THR A 114 -9.81 -11.22 -3.37
CA THR A 114 -9.12 -12.42 -2.90
C THR A 114 -7.95 -12.03 -1.99
N VAL A 115 -7.50 -12.98 -1.18
CA VAL A 115 -6.38 -12.78 -0.26
C VAL A 115 -5.33 -13.84 -0.53
N LEU A 116 -4.09 -13.40 -0.76
CA LEU A 116 -2.91 -14.25 -0.74
C LEU A 116 -2.29 -14.15 0.66
N ILE A 117 -2.06 -15.30 1.30
CA ILE A 117 -1.44 -15.39 2.62
C ILE A 117 -0.09 -16.07 2.46
N VAL A 118 0.97 -15.45 2.98
CA VAL A 118 2.33 -15.99 2.98
C VAL A 118 2.79 -16.12 4.42
N ASN A 119 3.26 -17.31 4.79
CA ASN A 119 3.87 -17.62 6.07
C ASN A 119 5.31 -18.06 5.86
N SER A 120 6.21 -17.71 6.78
CA SER A 120 7.61 -18.15 6.78
C SER A 120 8.23 -18.05 8.18
N ASP A 121 9.32 -18.76 8.40
CA ASP A 121 10.06 -18.65 9.66
C ASP A 121 10.90 -17.37 9.72
N GLU A 122 11.39 -16.91 8.56
CA GLU A 122 12.18 -15.68 8.44
C GLU A 122 11.64 -14.77 7.34
N GLY A 123 11.84 -13.46 7.53
CA GLY A 123 11.53 -12.45 6.53
C GLY A 123 12.53 -11.30 6.54
N LEU A 124 12.65 -10.65 5.40
CA LEU A 124 13.34 -9.37 5.24
C LEU A 124 12.37 -8.42 4.54
N TYR A 125 12.14 -7.26 5.15
CA TYR A 125 11.31 -6.20 4.59
C TYR A 125 12.15 -4.95 4.38
N ASN A 126 12.11 -4.38 3.20
CA ASN A 126 12.68 -3.07 2.93
C ASN A 126 11.55 -2.02 2.98
N ASN A 127 11.56 -1.15 3.97
CA ASN A 127 10.51 -0.17 4.20
C ASN A 127 10.58 1.04 3.23
N VAL A 128 11.61 1.13 2.39
CA VAL A 128 11.76 2.16 1.35
C VAL A 128 11.25 1.67 0.01
N THR A 129 11.70 0.48 -0.43
CA THR A 129 11.26 -0.12 -1.70
C THR A 129 9.96 -0.90 -1.59
N LEU A 130 9.57 -1.26 -0.37
CA LEU A 130 8.43 -2.12 -0.03
C LEU A 130 8.59 -3.56 -0.54
N ASP A 131 9.83 -3.96 -0.87
CA ASP A 131 10.15 -5.33 -1.26
C ASP A 131 10.18 -6.24 -0.03
N MET A 132 9.78 -7.49 -0.21
CA MET A 132 9.74 -8.50 0.86
C MET A 132 10.43 -9.77 0.39
N ILE A 133 11.18 -10.42 1.29
CA ILE A 133 11.73 -11.75 1.07
C ILE A 133 11.31 -12.61 2.25
N PHE A 134 10.69 -13.73 1.97
CA PHE A 134 10.29 -14.76 2.92
C PHE A 134 11.23 -15.96 2.74
N ARG A 135 11.71 -16.52 3.82
CA ARG A 135 12.68 -17.64 3.81
C ARG A 135 12.33 -18.66 4.87
N GLU A 136 12.75 -19.88 4.62
CA GLU A 136 12.57 -21.03 5.48
C GLU A 136 11.10 -21.38 5.72
N ASN A 137 10.73 -22.58 5.33
CA ASN A 137 9.37 -23.11 5.46
C ASN A 137 8.29 -22.20 4.87
N VAL A 138 8.60 -21.62 3.70
CA VAL A 138 7.66 -20.68 3.07
C VAL A 138 6.44 -21.42 2.57
N LYS A 139 5.27 -20.95 2.99
CA LYS A 139 3.96 -21.40 2.51
C LYS A 139 3.15 -20.23 2.03
N ALA A 140 2.70 -20.27 0.77
CA ALA A 140 1.81 -19.29 0.18
C ALA A 140 0.45 -19.95 -0.13
N ASP A 141 -0.62 -19.43 0.43
CA ASP A 141 -1.99 -19.91 0.27
C ASP A 141 -2.81 -18.89 -0.53
N TYR A 142 -3.38 -19.34 -1.65
CA TYR A 142 -4.25 -18.51 -2.49
C TYR A 142 -5.45 -19.31 -2.98
N LEU A 143 -6.65 -18.98 -2.50
CA LEU A 143 -7.89 -19.73 -2.80
C LEU A 143 -7.73 -21.23 -2.46
N THR A 144 -7.84 -22.08 -3.49
CA THR A 144 -7.71 -23.54 -3.39
C THR A 144 -6.29 -24.04 -3.72
N HIS A 145 -5.33 -23.11 -3.86
CA HIS A 145 -3.95 -23.40 -4.24
C HIS A 145 -3.01 -23.10 -3.09
N ASN A 146 -2.04 -23.95 -2.89
CA ASN A 146 -0.91 -23.68 -2.00
C ASN A 146 0.41 -23.87 -2.74
N ILE A 147 1.42 -23.13 -2.33
CA ILE A 147 2.80 -23.26 -2.81
C ILE A 147 3.71 -23.32 -1.60
N LEU A 148 4.58 -24.33 -1.59
CA LEU A 148 5.67 -24.48 -0.64
C LEU A 148 6.98 -24.17 -1.36
N SER A 149 7.91 -23.48 -0.72
CA SER A 149 9.23 -23.17 -1.28
C SER A 149 10.25 -22.88 -0.17
N ASP A 150 11.54 -22.88 -0.52
CA ASP A 150 12.60 -22.48 0.41
C ASP A 150 12.60 -20.94 0.57
N SER A 151 12.26 -20.21 -0.50
CA SER A 151 12.16 -18.74 -0.47
C SER A 151 11.05 -18.24 -1.38
N LEU A 152 10.43 -17.11 -0.99
CA LEU A 152 9.51 -16.34 -1.82
C LEU A 152 9.89 -14.87 -1.72
N SER A 153 10.08 -14.20 -2.85
CA SER A 153 10.32 -12.78 -2.91
C SER A 153 9.14 -12.05 -3.54
N PHE A 154 8.76 -10.92 -2.96
CA PHE A 154 7.84 -9.94 -3.54
C PHE A 154 8.65 -8.72 -3.94
N SER A 155 8.67 -8.41 -5.22
CA SER A 155 9.23 -7.15 -5.74
C SER A 155 8.10 -6.18 -6.03
N ASN A 156 8.01 -5.14 -5.22
CA ASN A 156 7.00 -4.09 -5.37
C ASN A 156 7.22 -3.31 -6.67
N THR A 157 8.46 -2.96 -7.00
CA THR A 157 8.81 -2.20 -8.23
C THR A 157 8.46 -2.95 -9.51
N ASN A 158 8.68 -4.28 -9.51
CA ASN A 158 8.43 -5.12 -10.69
C ASN A 158 7.03 -5.75 -10.69
N ALA A 159 6.25 -5.58 -9.61
CA ALA A 159 4.96 -6.22 -9.38
C ALA A 159 5.01 -7.74 -9.58
N LYS A 160 6.03 -8.41 -9.01
CA LYS A 160 6.29 -9.83 -9.18
C LYS A 160 6.44 -10.55 -7.86
N LEU A 161 5.92 -11.78 -7.82
CA LEU A 161 6.19 -12.77 -6.79
C LEU A 161 7.03 -13.88 -7.40
N ILE A 162 8.13 -14.26 -6.75
CA ILE A 162 9.04 -15.30 -7.23
C ILE A 162 9.29 -16.28 -6.09
N ALA A 163 8.82 -17.51 -6.24
CA ALA A 163 9.12 -18.63 -5.35
C ALA A 163 10.30 -19.44 -5.92
N THR A 164 11.29 -19.72 -5.10
CA THR A 164 12.51 -20.44 -5.48
C THR A 164 12.89 -21.50 -4.47
N GLY A 165 13.54 -22.56 -4.96
CA GLY A 165 14.04 -23.65 -4.16
C GLY A 165 12.94 -24.64 -3.77
N ASN A 166 13.04 -25.88 -4.26
CA ASN A 166 12.13 -26.98 -3.94
C ASN A 166 10.65 -26.62 -4.06
N VAL A 167 10.29 -25.79 -5.07
CA VAL A 167 8.93 -25.29 -5.20
C VAL A 167 7.97 -26.46 -5.50
N ARG A 168 6.96 -26.59 -4.66
CA ARG A 168 5.87 -27.55 -4.82
C ARG A 168 4.55 -26.80 -4.72
N GLY A 169 3.69 -27.02 -5.68
CA GLY A 169 2.35 -26.45 -5.66
C GLY A 169 1.30 -27.55 -5.72
N GLU A 170 0.22 -27.32 -4.99
CA GLU A 170 -0.94 -28.18 -4.95
C GLU A 170 -2.20 -27.36 -5.21
N SER A 171 -3.08 -27.91 -6.02
CA SER A 171 -4.42 -27.39 -6.23
C SER A 171 -5.42 -28.51 -5.95
N ILE A 172 -6.45 -28.21 -5.18
CA ILE A 172 -7.49 -29.19 -4.84
C ILE A 172 -8.17 -29.73 -6.11
N GLU A 173 -8.31 -28.90 -7.14
CA GLU A 173 -9.02 -29.21 -8.38
C GLU A 173 -8.09 -29.65 -9.52
N LYS A 174 -6.87 -29.14 -9.57
CA LYS A 174 -6.01 -29.26 -10.77
C LYS A 174 -4.84 -30.22 -10.62
N GLY A 175 -4.46 -30.58 -9.40
CA GLY A 175 -3.36 -31.50 -9.13
C GLY A 175 -2.12 -30.83 -8.55
N GLU A 176 -0.95 -31.43 -8.76
CA GLU A 176 0.32 -31.07 -8.14
C GLU A 176 1.35 -30.69 -9.21
N PHE A 177 2.26 -29.79 -8.86
CA PHE A 177 3.44 -29.52 -9.67
C PHE A 177 4.69 -29.38 -8.80
N SER A 178 5.85 -29.59 -9.42
CA SER A 178 7.14 -29.23 -8.83
C SER A 178 8.00 -28.47 -9.84
N ALA A 179 8.70 -27.46 -9.33
CA ALA A 179 9.59 -26.60 -10.10
C ALA A 179 10.76 -26.11 -9.24
N ASP A 180 11.83 -25.62 -9.84
CA ASP A 180 12.91 -24.95 -9.10
C ASP A 180 12.60 -23.46 -8.90
N ASN A 181 11.79 -22.88 -9.82
CA ASN A 181 11.36 -21.49 -9.76
C ASN A 181 9.93 -21.33 -10.31
N VAL A 182 9.13 -20.54 -9.62
CA VAL A 182 7.78 -20.12 -10.05
C VAL A 182 7.68 -18.62 -9.92
N GLU A 183 7.42 -17.93 -11.03
CA GLU A 183 7.24 -16.49 -11.10
C GLU A 183 5.77 -16.17 -11.40
N TYR A 184 5.16 -15.31 -10.60
CA TYR A 184 3.85 -14.74 -10.83
C TYR A 184 3.96 -13.24 -11.09
N ASP A 185 3.58 -12.81 -12.28
CA ASP A 185 3.47 -11.40 -12.66
C ASP A 185 2.08 -10.88 -12.26
N LEU A 186 2.04 -9.98 -11.28
CA LEU A 186 0.82 -9.40 -10.74
C LEU A 186 0.11 -8.46 -11.74
N THR A 187 0.89 -7.87 -12.68
CA THR A 187 0.35 -6.95 -13.69
C THR A 187 -0.32 -7.71 -14.82
N ASN A 188 0.40 -8.69 -15.38
CA ASN A 188 -0.06 -9.49 -16.52
C ASN A 188 -0.88 -10.71 -16.11
N LYS A 189 -0.90 -11.05 -14.81
CA LYS A 189 -1.55 -12.24 -14.24
C LYS A 189 -1.06 -13.55 -14.87
N THR A 190 0.24 -13.59 -15.20
CA THR A 190 0.88 -14.76 -15.78
C THR A 190 1.70 -15.51 -14.76
N LEU A 191 1.67 -16.84 -14.84
CA LEU A 191 2.40 -17.74 -13.99
C LEU A 191 3.39 -18.55 -14.84
N ASN A 192 4.68 -18.39 -14.55
CA ASN A 192 5.77 -19.04 -15.25
C ASN A 192 6.46 -20.05 -14.34
N PHE A 193 6.69 -21.24 -14.84
CA PHE A 193 7.40 -22.32 -14.15
C PHE A 193 8.72 -22.60 -14.87
N SER A 194 9.80 -22.78 -14.12
CA SER A 194 11.08 -23.16 -14.68
C SER A 194 11.85 -24.12 -13.79
N MET A 195 12.70 -24.91 -14.44
CA MET A 195 13.66 -25.83 -13.79
C MET A 195 15.07 -25.38 -14.15
N PHE A 196 16.00 -25.55 -13.23
CA PHE A 196 17.42 -25.30 -13.51
C PHE A 196 18.09 -26.50 -14.19
N GLY A 197 18.98 -26.23 -15.13
CA GLY A 197 19.67 -27.26 -15.91
C GLY A 197 18.76 -27.99 -16.89
N ASN A 198 18.98 -29.30 -17.06
CA ASN A 198 18.26 -30.14 -18.04
C ASN A 198 17.02 -30.86 -17.44
N LYS A 199 16.51 -30.38 -16.32
CA LYS A 199 15.31 -30.92 -15.71
C LYS A 199 14.03 -30.39 -16.35
N HIS A 200 12.94 -31.12 -16.22
CA HIS A 200 11.62 -30.71 -16.69
C HIS A 200 10.71 -30.42 -15.51
N VAL A 201 9.82 -29.44 -15.68
CA VAL A 201 8.73 -29.17 -14.72
C VAL A 201 7.85 -30.43 -14.65
N ASN A 202 7.59 -30.90 -13.44
CA ASN A 202 6.75 -32.07 -13.24
C ASN A 202 5.33 -31.61 -12.87
N VAL A 203 4.35 -32.05 -13.63
CA VAL A 203 2.93 -31.71 -13.42
C VAL A 203 2.13 -32.98 -13.40
N LYS A 204 1.40 -33.21 -12.31
CA LYS A 204 0.51 -34.38 -12.14
C LYS A 204 -0.92 -33.84 -12.03
N LEU A 205 -1.70 -34.05 -13.06
CA LEU A 205 -3.10 -33.61 -13.10
C LEU A 205 -3.97 -34.60 -12.29
N LYS A 206 -4.99 -34.03 -11.65
CA LYS A 206 -6.02 -34.79 -10.95
C LYS A 206 -7.10 -35.16 -11.98
N ASN A 207 -7.42 -36.44 -12.10
CA ASN A 207 -8.53 -36.94 -12.93
C ASN A 207 -9.87 -36.77 -12.21
#